data_63406e7e95c6620610f6d10150872df5
#
_entry.id   63406e7e95c6620610f6d10150872df5
#
_cell.length_a   1.000
_cell.length_b   1.000
_cell.length_c   1.000
_cell.angle_alpha   90.00
_cell.angle_beta   90.00
_cell.angle_gamma   90.00
#
_symmetry.space_group_name_H-M   'P 1'
#
loop_
_entity.id
_entity.type
_entity.pdbx_description
1 polymer ?
#
loop_
_entity_poly.entity_id
_entity_poly.type
_entity_poly.pdbx_seq_one_letter_code
_entity_poly.pdbx_strand_id
1 'polypeptide(L)'
;NNSYILPPFLTPEREALLDELRNHWLPSHLTRIHLSSGGSEANESAVKLAIQYQASRGKPEKNIILTRSLSYHGTTLNMSGISGHEARKRGLESYVPSPTTIETPYPLRCPLGSFHPDSKDYYLDNLRDTIKRLDPRNIAALLMEPINGSSGGAITPPEGCLLYTSPSPRDT
;
A
#
# COMPACT_ATOMS: atom_id res chain seq x y z
N ASN A 1 -1.95 32.76 11.91
CA ASN A 1 -2.36 31.60 12.72
C ASN A 1 -3.75 31.16 12.27
N ASN A 2 -3.81 30.10 11.44
CA ASN A 2 -5.09 29.54 11.06
C ASN A 2 -5.58 28.60 12.16
N SER A 3 -6.80 28.81 12.63
CA SER A 3 -7.45 27.91 13.57
C SER A 3 -7.69 26.54 12.94
N TYR A 4 -7.72 25.47 13.74
CA TYR A 4 -8.15 24.16 13.28
C TYR A 4 -9.57 24.26 12.67
N ILE A 5 -9.72 23.71 11.48
CA ILE A 5 -11.00 23.68 10.76
C ILE A 5 -11.35 22.23 10.46
N LEU A 6 -12.60 21.86 10.74
CA LEU A 6 -13.11 20.52 10.47
C LEU A 6 -12.96 20.14 8.98
N PRO A 7 -12.73 18.85 8.67
CA PRO A 7 -12.50 18.38 7.30
C PRO A 7 -13.54 18.81 6.25
N PRO A 8 -14.85 18.95 6.56
CA PRO A 8 -15.85 19.39 5.60
C PRO A 8 -15.71 20.83 5.12
N PHE A 9 -14.98 21.67 5.88
CA PHE A 9 -14.82 23.08 5.54
C PHE A 9 -13.51 23.32 4.77
N LEU A 10 -13.58 24.18 3.78
CA LEU A 10 -12.43 24.63 3.02
C LEU A 10 -11.98 26.00 3.53
N THR A 11 -10.66 26.22 3.50
CA THR A 11 -10.05 27.54 3.66
C THR A 11 -9.32 27.89 2.38
N PRO A 12 -9.06 29.18 2.12
CA PRO A 12 -8.28 29.59 0.95
C PRO A 12 -6.92 28.87 0.84
N GLU A 13 -6.25 28.64 1.97
CA GLU A 13 -4.95 27.97 2.03
C GLU A 13 -5.08 26.47 1.68
N ARG A 14 -6.16 25.83 2.13
CA ARG A 14 -6.44 24.43 1.78
C ARG A 14 -6.79 24.30 0.31
N GLU A 15 -7.59 25.19 -0.23
CA GLU A 15 -7.89 25.23 -1.67
C GLU A 15 -6.64 25.44 -2.50
N ALA A 16 -5.80 26.42 -2.15
CA ALA A 16 -4.54 26.67 -2.83
C ALA A 16 -3.62 25.46 -2.81
N LEU A 17 -3.51 24.75 -1.67
CA LEU A 17 -2.74 23.49 -1.59
C LEU A 17 -3.32 22.40 -2.49
N LEU A 18 -4.64 22.23 -2.51
CA LEU A 18 -5.28 21.20 -3.35
C LEU A 18 -5.10 21.50 -4.84
N ASP A 19 -5.15 22.76 -5.22
CA ASP A 19 -4.93 23.18 -6.61
C ASP A 19 -3.47 23.02 -7.01
N GLU A 20 -2.53 23.37 -6.15
CA GLU A 20 -1.10 23.13 -6.39
C GLU A 20 -0.83 21.63 -6.61
N LEU A 21 -1.36 20.78 -5.74
CA LEU A 21 -1.20 19.32 -5.86
C LEU A 21 -1.79 18.77 -7.15
N ARG A 22 -3.00 19.21 -7.54
CA ARG A 22 -3.67 18.76 -8.76
C ARG A 22 -2.94 19.22 -10.03
N ASN A 23 -2.46 20.46 -10.04
CA ASN A 23 -1.94 21.07 -11.25
C ASN A 23 -0.48 20.70 -11.53
N HIS A 24 0.31 20.41 -10.47
CA HIS A 24 1.77 20.28 -10.61
C HIS A 24 2.34 18.95 -10.10
N TRP A 25 1.63 18.24 -9.21
CA TRP A 25 2.22 17.07 -8.54
C TRP A 25 1.52 15.76 -8.84
N LEU A 26 0.23 15.78 -9.11
CA LEU A 26 -0.54 14.56 -9.32
C LEU A 26 -0.76 14.27 -10.81
N PRO A 27 -0.81 12.99 -11.20
CA PRO A 27 -1.30 12.62 -12.52
C PRO A 27 -2.71 13.15 -12.75
N SER A 28 -3.01 13.58 -13.97
CA SER A 28 -4.28 14.24 -14.34
C SER A 28 -5.56 13.45 -14.02
N HIS A 29 -5.45 12.12 -13.89
CA HIS A 29 -6.58 11.26 -13.53
C HIS A 29 -6.84 11.20 -12.01
N LEU A 30 -5.91 11.67 -11.17
CA LEU A 30 -6.07 11.72 -9.71
C LEU A 30 -6.61 13.09 -9.29
N THR A 31 -7.92 13.28 -9.39
CA THR A 31 -8.57 14.58 -9.16
C THR A 31 -9.08 14.78 -7.74
N ARG A 32 -9.22 13.71 -6.96
CA ARG A 32 -9.72 13.77 -5.57
C ARG A 32 -8.62 13.50 -4.58
N ILE A 33 -8.49 14.39 -3.61
CA ILE A 33 -7.43 14.34 -2.60
C ILE A 33 -8.09 14.24 -1.23
N HIS A 34 -7.65 13.26 -0.43
CA HIS A 34 -7.98 13.15 0.97
C HIS A 34 -6.78 13.60 1.81
N LEU A 35 -6.99 14.61 2.65
CA LEU A 35 -5.98 15.09 3.58
C LEU A 35 -6.20 14.47 4.96
N SER A 36 -5.13 14.05 5.60
CA SER A 36 -5.11 13.48 6.95
C SER A 36 -3.95 14.05 7.76
N SER A 37 -3.96 13.86 9.08
CA SER A 37 -2.95 14.41 9.97
C SER A 37 -1.61 13.69 9.90
N GLY A 38 -1.57 12.48 9.32
CA GLY A 38 -0.35 11.70 9.19
C GLY A 38 -0.50 10.50 8.25
N GLY A 39 0.64 9.88 7.89
CA GLY A 39 0.68 8.74 6.97
C GLY A 39 -0.09 7.52 7.46
N SER A 40 -0.10 7.25 8.77
CA SER A 40 -0.89 6.14 9.33
C SER A 40 -2.38 6.33 9.08
N GLU A 41 -2.91 7.53 9.30
CA GLU A 41 -4.31 7.86 9.05
C GLU A 41 -4.66 7.87 7.56
N ALA A 42 -3.72 8.32 6.71
CA ALA A 42 -3.89 8.26 5.27
C ALA A 42 -4.04 6.82 4.79
N ASN A 43 -3.17 5.92 5.26
CA ASN A 43 -3.21 4.51 4.92
C ASN A 43 -4.45 3.80 5.50
N GLU A 44 -4.88 4.13 6.73
CA GLU A 44 -6.15 3.64 7.28
C GLU A 44 -7.34 4.03 6.38
N SER A 45 -7.36 5.28 5.95
CA SER A 45 -8.41 5.79 5.06
C SER A 45 -8.38 5.10 3.70
N ALA A 46 -7.19 4.85 3.14
CA ALA A 46 -7.02 4.13 1.88
C ALA A 46 -7.51 2.69 1.96
N VAL A 47 -7.17 1.95 3.03
CA VAL A 47 -7.62 0.58 3.26
C VAL A 47 -9.15 0.54 3.43
N LYS A 48 -9.72 1.43 4.26
CA LYS A 48 -11.18 1.56 4.40
C LYS A 48 -11.85 1.79 3.05
N LEU A 49 -11.33 2.75 2.29
CA LEU A 49 -11.88 3.09 0.98
C LEU A 49 -11.82 1.92 0.01
N ALA A 50 -10.71 1.17 -0.02
CA ALA A 50 -10.57 -0.01 -0.88
C ALA A 50 -11.63 -1.07 -0.55
N ILE A 51 -11.84 -1.41 0.73
CA ILE A 51 -12.84 -2.38 1.17
C ILE A 51 -14.26 -1.88 0.86
N GLN A 52 -14.57 -0.62 1.19
CA GLN A 52 -15.88 -0.01 0.93
C GLN A 52 -16.19 0.06 -0.57
N TYR A 53 -15.19 0.34 -1.40
CA TYR A 53 -15.33 0.34 -2.86
C TYR A 53 -15.72 -1.05 -3.37
N GLN A 54 -15.05 -2.10 -2.91
CA GLN A 54 -15.42 -3.47 -3.31
C GLN A 54 -16.84 -3.84 -2.85
N ALA A 55 -17.20 -3.50 -1.63
CA ALA A 55 -18.53 -3.74 -1.09
C ALA A 55 -19.62 -2.98 -1.88
N SER A 56 -19.38 -1.73 -2.25
CA SER A 56 -20.32 -0.93 -3.06
C SER A 56 -20.51 -1.48 -4.48
N ARG A 57 -19.55 -2.29 -4.96
CA ARG A 57 -19.66 -3.02 -6.23
C ARG A 57 -20.31 -4.38 -6.10
N GLY A 58 -20.91 -4.70 -4.96
CA GLY A 58 -21.53 -5.99 -4.69
C GLY A 58 -20.55 -7.12 -4.47
N LYS A 59 -19.31 -6.82 -4.02
CA LYS A 59 -18.24 -7.77 -3.77
C LYS A 59 -17.71 -7.65 -2.33
N PRO A 60 -18.56 -7.79 -1.30
CA PRO A 60 -18.16 -7.62 0.10
C PRO A 60 -17.15 -8.68 0.58
N GLU A 61 -17.04 -9.81 -0.11
CA GLU A 61 -16.04 -10.85 0.14
C GLU A 61 -14.61 -10.36 -0.13
N LYS A 62 -14.42 -9.32 -0.95
CA LYS A 62 -13.13 -8.72 -1.22
C LYS A 62 -12.71 -7.82 -0.05
N ASN A 63 -12.03 -8.41 0.93
CA ASN A 63 -11.58 -7.72 2.15
C ASN A 63 -10.12 -7.99 2.53
N ILE A 64 -9.41 -8.82 1.79
CA ILE A 64 -7.99 -9.07 2.02
C ILE A 64 -7.17 -7.91 1.45
N ILE A 65 -6.30 -7.36 2.29
CA ILE A 65 -5.26 -6.42 1.88
C ILE A 65 -3.92 -7.16 1.84
N LEU A 66 -3.34 -7.26 0.64
CA LEU A 66 -2.00 -7.80 0.47
C LEU A 66 -0.96 -6.74 0.81
N THR A 67 0.13 -7.14 1.47
CA THR A 67 1.28 -6.28 1.75
C THR A 67 2.58 -7.03 1.45
N ARG A 68 3.73 -6.39 1.64
CA ARG A 68 5.03 -7.06 1.54
C ARG A 68 5.50 -7.59 2.90
N SER A 69 6.24 -8.68 2.89
CA SER A 69 6.83 -9.30 4.10
C SER A 69 7.79 -8.38 4.86
N LEU A 70 8.44 -7.46 4.15
CA LEU A 70 9.18 -6.33 4.74
C LEU A 70 8.46 -5.05 4.31
N SER A 71 7.61 -4.49 5.16
CA SER A 71 6.87 -3.26 4.86
C SER A 71 6.55 -2.49 6.12
N TYR A 72 6.35 -1.19 5.95
CA TYR A 72 5.90 -0.31 7.02
C TYR A 72 4.82 0.64 6.49
N HIS A 73 3.64 0.56 7.08
CA HIS A 73 2.47 1.33 6.63
C HIS A 73 1.93 2.29 7.69
N GLY A 74 2.45 2.26 8.90
CA GLY A 74 2.04 3.16 9.97
C GLY A 74 2.09 2.52 11.35
N THR A 75 1.70 3.30 12.38
CA THR A 75 1.78 2.94 13.80
C THR A 75 0.41 2.79 14.48
N THR A 76 -0.70 3.00 13.79
CA THR A 76 -2.01 2.59 14.31
C THR A 76 -2.07 1.08 14.46
N LEU A 77 -2.95 0.55 15.28
CA LEU A 77 -3.02 -0.91 15.51
C LEU A 77 -3.25 -1.69 14.22
N ASN A 78 -4.14 -1.21 13.35
CA ASN A 78 -4.39 -1.88 12.08
C ASN A 78 -3.19 -1.76 11.13
N MET A 79 -2.61 -0.58 10.96
CA MET A 79 -1.43 -0.39 10.10
C MET A 79 -0.19 -1.14 10.63
N SER A 80 -0.01 -1.22 11.95
CA SER A 80 1.02 -2.06 12.56
C SER A 80 0.78 -3.53 12.25
N GLY A 81 -0.47 -3.99 12.34
CA GLY A 81 -0.83 -5.37 12.07
C GLY A 81 -0.56 -5.80 10.63
N ILE A 82 -1.04 -5.03 9.67
CA ILE A 82 -0.86 -5.35 8.25
C ILE A 82 0.53 -5.03 7.69
N SER A 83 1.37 -4.28 8.43
CA SER A 83 2.79 -4.11 8.08
C SER A 83 3.56 -5.40 8.23
N GLY A 84 4.60 -5.61 7.41
CA GLY A 84 5.53 -6.73 7.53
C GLY A 84 6.67 -6.49 8.53
N HIS A 85 6.62 -5.44 9.34
CA HIS A 85 7.70 -5.05 10.26
C HIS A 85 7.53 -5.72 11.64
N GLU A 86 7.94 -6.98 11.75
CA GLU A 86 7.71 -7.81 12.95
C GLU A 86 8.26 -7.20 14.26
N ALA A 87 9.42 -6.55 14.21
CA ALA A 87 10.00 -5.93 15.41
C ALA A 87 9.10 -4.85 16.04
N ARG A 88 8.24 -4.20 15.25
CA ARG A 88 7.31 -3.17 15.74
C ARG A 88 6.00 -3.73 16.28
N LYS A 89 5.74 -5.02 16.10
CA LYS A 89 4.55 -5.71 16.63
C LYS A 89 4.80 -6.38 17.97
N ARG A 90 6.05 -6.44 18.41
CA ARG A 90 6.42 -7.13 19.64
C ARG A 90 5.57 -6.69 20.83
N GLY A 91 4.83 -7.63 21.41
CA GLY A 91 3.89 -7.39 22.50
C GLY A 91 2.49 -6.91 22.06
N LEU A 92 2.24 -6.80 20.76
CA LEU A 92 0.94 -6.42 20.22
C LEU A 92 0.29 -7.53 19.39
N GLU A 93 0.92 -8.67 19.27
CA GLU A 93 0.55 -9.75 18.33
C GLU A 93 -0.91 -10.23 18.50
N SER A 94 -1.42 -10.21 19.74
CA SER A 94 -2.81 -10.58 20.04
C SER A 94 -3.84 -9.48 19.75
N TYR A 95 -3.41 -8.25 19.53
CA TYR A 95 -4.27 -7.08 19.33
C TYR A 95 -4.35 -6.60 17.88
N VAL A 96 -3.40 -6.97 17.05
CA VAL A 96 -3.29 -6.48 15.68
C VAL A 96 -3.66 -7.59 14.69
N PRO A 97 -4.21 -7.23 13.51
CA PRO A 97 -4.46 -8.21 12.46
C PRO A 97 -3.14 -8.85 11.99
N SER A 98 -3.21 -10.12 11.61
CA SER A 98 -2.09 -10.78 10.93
C SER A 98 -1.97 -10.29 9.49
N PRO A 99 -0.76 -9.97 9.01
CA PRO A 99 -0.59 -9.50 7.65
C PRO A 99 -0.76 -10.65 6.65
N THR A 100 -1.38 -10.36 5.51
CA THR A 100 -1.35 -11.26 4.36
C THR A 100 -0.27 -10.76 3.42
N THR A 101 0.86 -11.47 3.35
CA THR A 101 2.06 -10.96 2.69
C THR A 101 2.43 -11.71 1.42
N ILE A 102 3.06 -10.96 0.51
CA ILE A 102 3.91 -11.44 -0.56
C ILE A 102 5.37 -11.19 -0.20
N GLU A 103 6.30 -11.87 -0.84
CA GLU A 103 7.72 -11.61 -0.63
C GLU A 103 8.10 -10.19 -1.06
N THR A 104 8.95 -9.55 -0.27
CA THR A 104 9.51 -8.25 -0.62
C THR A 104 10.55 -8.42 -1.72
N PRO A 105 10.41 -7.74 -2.86
CA PRO A 105 11.43 -7.77 -3.91
C PRO A 105 12.73 -7.14 -3.42
N TYR A 106 13.66 -8.00 -2.97
CA TYR A 106 14.94 -7.60 -2.39
C TYR A 106 16.10 -8.21 -3.20
N PRO A 107 16.60 -7.52 -4.25
CA PRO A 107 17.60 -8.08 -5.15
C PRO A 107 18.87 -8.59 -4.45
N LEU A 108 19.37 -7.85 -3.46
CA LEU A 108 20.56 -8.25 -2.70
C LEU A 108 20.37 -9.57 -1.92
N ARG A 109 19.14 -9.89 -1.50
CA ARG A 109 18.80 -11.11 -0.74
C ARG A 109 17.81 -11.99 -1.48
N CYS A 110 17.87 -11.97 -2.81
CA CYS A 110 17.04 -12.85 -3.63
C CYS A 110 17.35 -14.31 -3.32
N PRO A 111 16.35 -15.20 -3.13
CA PRO A 111 16.56 -16.63 -2.91
C PRO A 111 17.32 -17.33 -4.05
N LEU A 112 17.25 -16.80 -5.26
CA LEU A 112 18.01 -17.33 -6.42
C LEU A 112 19.50 -16.93 -6.39
N GLY A 113 19.89 -16.02 -5.51
CA GLY A 113 21.22 -15.44 -5.41
C GLY A 113 21.18 -13.91 -5.45
N SER A 114 22.22 -13.28 -4.88
CA SER A 114 22.32 -11.81 -4.84
C SER A 114 22.34 -11.21 -6.24
N PHE A 115 21.43 -10.27 -6.50
CA PHE A 115 21.24 -9.60 -7.80
C PHE A 115 21.05 -10.57 -8.98
N HIS A 116 20.38 -11.70 -8.74
CA HIS A 116 20.15 -12.70 -9.79
C HIS A 116 19.34 -12.08 -10.94
N PRO A 117 19.67 -12.36 -12.22
CA PRO A 117 18.98 -11.79 -13.38
C PRO A 117 17.49 -12.12 -13.42
N ASP A 118 17.10 -13.32 -12.98
CA ASP A 118 15.70 -13.76 -12.96
C ASP A 118 14.95 -13.34 -11.67
N SER A 119 15.54 -12.50 -10.84
CA SER A 119 14.93 -12.07 -9.58
C SER A 119 13.57 -11.38 -9.77
N LYS A 120 13.42 -10.63 -10.87
CA LYS A 120 12.13 -10.02 -11.22
C LYS A 120 11.04 -11.08 -11.39
N ASP A 121 11.30 -12.08 -12.20
CA ASP A 121 10.31 -13.12 -12.52
C ASP A 121 9.99 -13.96 -11.28
N TYR A 122 10.99 -14.29 -10.46
CA TYR A 122 10.78 -14.94 -9.17
C TYR A 122 9.77 -14.18 -8.28
N TYR A 123 9.94 -12.87 -8.10
CA TYR A 123 9.02 -12.09 -7.25
C TYR A 123 7.65 -11.89 -7.89
N LEU A 124 7.56 -11.82 -9.20
CA LEU A 124 6.28 -11.77 -9.91
C LEU A 124 5.52 -13.09 -9.79
N ASP A 125 6.20 -14.21 -9.87
CA ASP A 125 5.58 -15.52 -9.68
C ASP A 125 5.12 -15.72 -8.24
N ASN A 126 5.90 -15.30 -7.24
CA ASN A 126 5.45 -15.28 -5.85
C ASN A 126 4.14 -14.49 -5.67
N LEU A 127 4.03 -13.31 -6.29
CA LEU A 127 2.80 -12.52 -6.28
C LEU A 127 1.63 -13.29 -6.94
N ARG A 128 1.86 -13.82 -8.15
CA ARG A 128 0.83 -14.56 -8.90
C ARG A 128 0.33 -15.78 -8.14
N ASP A 129 1.22 -16.54 -7.56
CA ASP A 129 0.87 -17.76 -6.81
C ASP A 129 0.17 -17.42 -5.50
N THR A 130 0.56 -16.34 -4.83
CA THR A 130 -0.14 -15.85 -3.65
C THR A 130 -1.56 -15.41 -4.01
N ILE A 131 -1.74 -14.67 -5.10
CA ILE A 131 -3.08 -14.26 -5.57
C ILE A 131 -3.94 -15.48 -5.90
N LYS A 132 -3.39 -16.48 -6.60
CA LYS A 132 -4.12 -17.73 -6.92
C LYS A 132 -4.52 -18.48 -5.66
N ARG A 133 -3.60 -18.65 -4.70
CA ARG A 133 -3.82 -19.36 -3.44
C ARG A 133 -4.91 -18.72 -2.58
N LEU A 134 -4.99 -17.39 -2.57
CA LEU A 134 -5.96 -16.63 -1.77
C LEU A 134 -7.31 -16.48 -2.47
N ASP A 135 -7.42 -16.83 -3.72
CA ASP A 135 -8.51 -16.51 -4.65
C ASP A 135 -8.64 -14.98 -4.89
N PRO A 136 -8.46 -14.51 -6.14
CA PRO A 136 -8.60 -13.09 -6.49
C PRO A 136 -9.93 -12.47 -6.07
N ARG A 137 -10.97 -13.30 -5.89
CA ARG A 137 -12.30 -12.86 -5.43
C ARG A 137 -12.31 -12.35 -4.00
N ASN A 138 -11.30 -12.68 -3.19
CA ASN A 138 -11.19 -12.26 -1.80
C ASN A 138 -10.28 -11.04 -1.61
N ILE A 139 -9.47 -10.67 -2.62
CA ILE A 139 -8.47 -9.61 -2.52
C ILE A 139 -9.09 -8.25 -2.86
N ALA A 140 -9.03 -7.32 -1.92
CA ALA A 140 -9.50 -5.95 -2.09
C ALA A 140 -8.44 -5.06 -2.74
N ALA A 141 -7.20 -5.13 -2.25
CA ALA A 141 -6.11 -4.28 -2.72
C ALA A 141 -4.73 -4.85 -2.36
N LEU A 142 -3.70 -4.31 -3.00
CA LEU A 142 -2.30 -4.45 -2.63
C LEU A 142 -1.81 -3.10 -2.11
N LEU A 143 -1.32 -3.08 -0.87
CA LEU A 143 -0.69 -1.92 -0.24
C LEU A 143 0.82 -2.12 -0.19
N MET A 144 1.57 -1.25 -0.83
CA MET A 144 3.04 -1.37 -0.87
C MET A 144 3.74 -0.02 -1.00
N GLU A 145 4.97 0.03 -0.52
CA GLU A 145 5.91 1.14 -0.75
C GLU A 145 6.58 0.93 -2.12
N PRO A 146 6.70 1.94 -2.99
CA PRO A 146 7.46 1.81 -4.24
C PRO A 146 8.94 1.45 -3.97
N ILE A 147 9.54 2.14 -3.01
CA ILE A 147 10.86 1.82 -2.45
C ILE A 147 10.61 1.51 -0.98
N ASN A 148 11.03 0.33 -0.55
CA ASN A 148 10.85 -0.08 0.83
C ASN A 148 11.80 0.76 1.71
N GLY A 149 11.25 1.46 2.70
CA GLY A 149 12.02 2.35 3.56
C GLY A 149 12.37 1.72 4.91
N SER A 150 11.42 1.81 5.83
CA SER A 150 11.65 1.61 7.28
C SER A 150 11.96 0.16 7.69
N SER A 151 11.44 -0.84 7.02
CA SER A 151 11.55 -2.25 7.44
C SER A 151 12.69 -3.03 6.82
N GLY A 152 13.42 -2.46 5.89
CA GLY A 152 14.50 -3.16 5.21
C GLY A 152 15.65 -2.25 4.76
N GLY A 153 15.52 -0.93 4.96
CA GLY A 153 16.45 0.09 4.47
C GLY A 153 16.34 0.21 2.95
N ALA A 154 16.00 1.33 2.43
CA ALA A 154 15.96 1.75 1.01
C ALA A 154 16.06 0.62 -0.07
N ILE A 155 15.20 -0.41 0.04
CA ILE A 155 15.17 -1.53 -0.90
C ILE A 155 14.43 -1.12 -2.17
N THR A 156 15.16 -1.10 -3.29
CA THR A 156 14.60 -0.87 -4.62
C THR A 156 14.27 -2.22 -5.25
N PRO A 157 13.04 -2.46 -5.72
CA PRO A 157 12.70 -3.68 -6.44
C PRO A 157 13.45 -3.77 -7.77
N PRO A 158 13.60 -4.96 -8.35
CA PRO A 158 14.14 -5.13 -9.70
C PRO A 158 13.41 -4.25 -10.72
N GLU A 159 14.12 -3.81 -11.75
CA GLU A 159 13.53 -3.02 -12.83
C GLU A 159 12.33 -3.75 -13.47
N GLY A 160 11.26 -3.02 -13.74
CA GLY A 160 10.03 -3.57 -14.30
C GLY A 160 9.14 -4.32 -13.30
N CYS A 161 9.60 -4.60 -12.08
CA CYS A 161 8.81 -5.32 -11.08
C CYS A 161 7.50 -4.56 -10.72
N LEU A 162 7.55 -3.24 -10.59
CA LEU A 162 6.37 -2.43 -10.24
C LEU A 162 5.38 -2.30 -11.41
N LEU A 163 5.85 -2.32 -12.65
CA LEU A 163 4.99 -2.19 -13.83
C LEU A 163 4.06 -3.40 -14.01
N TYR A 164 4.50 -4.59 -13.61
CA TYR A 164 3.74 -5.83 -13.74
C TYR A 164 2.88 -6.16 -12.51
N THR A 165 3.14 -5.53 -11.37
CA THR A 165 2.39 -5.80 -10.13
C THR A 165 1.14 -4.93 -9.98
N SER A 166 1.01 -3.89 -10.76
CA SER A 166 -0.15 -3.01 -10.77
C SER A 166 -0.73 -2.97 -12.17
N PRO A 167 -1.80 -3.71 -12.48
CA PRO A 167 -2.56 -3.43 -13.69
C PRO A 167 -3.02 -1.98 -13.61
N SER A 168 -2.49 -1.16 -14.51
CA SER A 168 -2.94 0.22 -14.64
C SER A 168 -4.44 0.20 -14.97
N PRO A 169 -5.25 1.13 -14.42
CA PRO A 169 -6.61 1.31 -14.90
C PRO A 169 -6.73 1.61 -16.39
N ARG A 170 -5.59 1.75 -17.10
CA ARG A 170 -5.51 1.96 -18.55
C ARG A 170 -5.49 0.64 -19.34
N ASP A 171 -5.36 -0.51 -18.67
CA ASP A 171 -5.23 -1.81 -19.31
C ASP A 171 -6.55 -2.61 -19.29
N THR A 172 -7.67 -1.94 -18.95
CA THR A 172 -9.04 -2.48 -18.96
C THR A 172 -9.95 -1.70 -19.89
#